data_dfdb5bcbcdadef7a58bc394ab36f0271
#
_entry.id   dfdb5bcbcdadef7a58bc394ab36f0271
#
_cell.length_a   1.000
_cell.length_b   1.000
_cell.length_c   1.000
_cell.angle_alpha   90.00
_cell.angle_beta   90.00
_cell.angle_gamma   90.00
#
_symmetry.space_group_name_H-M   'P 1'
#
loop_
_entity.id
_entity.type
_entity.pdbx_description
1 polymer ?
#
loop_
_entity_poly.entity_id
_entity_poly.type
_entity_poly.pdbx_seq_one_letter_code
_entity_poly.pdbx_strand_id
1 'polypeptide(L)'
;MDIKETLIDQLKKIVQFLNKQKIDYALAGGLAFSALVEPRATMDIDILIMIEEQQLPGFTDLLEDEFESIITHKEPMHFNLIKIWRVINFIDDREMIFDFILAESKYHKNVIERAFEIDFFESKLKVITLEDLILLKNCAKRTQDIADLDKIYEGFDDEINHDYLEIWSDKLNISLYKI
;
A
#
# COMPACT_ATOMS: atom_id res chain seq x y z
N MET A 1 19.14 10.48 -14.06
CA MET A 1 18.66 9.90 -12.78
C MET A 1 17.93 8.60 -13.11
N ASP A 2 18.25 7.51 -12.45
CA ASP A 2 17.61 6.19 -12.66
C ASP A 2 16.16 6.22 -12.15
N ILE A 3 15.23 5.53 -12.82
CA ILE A 3 13.82 5.42 -12.39
C ILE A 3 13.72 4.85 -10.98
N LYS A 4 14.60 3.90 -10.64
CA LYS A 4 14.65 3.26 -9.33
C LYS A 4 15.05 4.22 -8.22
N GLU A 5 16.02 5.11 -8.46
CA GLU A 5 16.41 6.15 -7.50
C GLU A 5 15.24 7.12 -7.25
N THR A 6 14.54 7.53 -8.30
CA THR A 6 13.37 8.42 -8.17
C THR A 6 12.24 7.79 -7.34
N LEU A 7 11.92 6.49 -7.55
CA LEU A 7 10.88 5.78 -6.77
C LEU A 7 11.22 5.72 -5.28
N ILE A 8 12.46 5.38 -4.96
CA ILE A 8 12.94 5.32 -3.57
C ILE A 8 12.93 6.71 -2.92
N ASP A 9 13.34 7.75 -3.63
CA ASP A 9 13.34 9.11 -3.10
C ASP A 9 11.91 9.61 -2.82
N GLN A 10 10.96 9.26 -3.68
CA GLN A 10 9.55 9.58 -3.47
C GLN A 10 8.93 8.79 -2.32
N LEU A 11 9.30 7.51 -2.18
CA LEU A 11 8.90 6.72 -1.02
C LEU A 11 9.43 7.34 0.28
N LYS A 12 10.69 7.77 0.31
CA LYS A 12 11.25 8.48 1.48
C LYS A 12 10.46 9.75 1.79
N LYS A 13 10.22 10.57 0.77
CA LYS A 13 9.53 11.85 0.94
C LYS A 13 8.13 11.66 1.49
N ILE A 14 7.33 10.74 0.90
CA ILE A 14 5.96 10.51 1.37
C ILE A 14 5.93 9.90 2.77
N VAL A 15 6.84 8.98 3.12
CA VAL A 15 6.95 8.39 4.47
C VAL A 15 7.31 9.45 5.52
N GLN A 16 8.27 10.32 5.23
CA GLN A 16 8.63 11.42 6.12
C GLN A 16 7.47 12.40 6.32
N PHE A 17 6.74 12.71 5.24
CA PHE A 17 5.54 13.53 5.28
C PHE A 17 4.46 12.91 6.17
N LEU A 18 4.10 11.63 5.97
CA LEU A 18 3.08 10.95 6.78
C LEU A 18 3.46 10.90 8.27
N ASN A 19 4.73 10.62 8.57
CA ASN A 19 5.26 10.63 9.94
C ASN A 19 5.19 12.03 10.56
N LYS A 20 5.55 13.09 9.83
CA LYS A 20 5.47 14.50 10.27
C LYS A 20 4.02 14.90 10.56
N GLN A 21 3.08 14.48 9.74
CA GLN A 21 1.65 14.74 9.91
C GLN A 21 0.98 13.81 10.95
N LYS A 22 1.71 12.82 11.49
CA LYS A 22 1.20 11.81 12.43
C LYS A 22 0.01 11.03 11.86
N ILE A 23 0.05 10.73 10.57
CA ILE A 23 -0.93 9.91 9.89
C ILE A 23 -0.44 8.46 9.95
N ASP A 24 -1.25 7.59 10.55
CA ASP A 24 -0.95 6.17 10.57
C ASP A 24 -1.09 5.57 9.17
N TYR A 25 -0.12 4.76 8.78
CA TYR A 25 -0.03 4.17 7.45
C TYR A 25 0.66 2.82 7.47
N ALA A 26 0.55 2.09 6.36
CA ALA A 26 1.38 0.93 6.07
C ALA A 26 1.65 0.83 4.56
N LEU A 27 2.89 0.56 4.18
CA LEU A 27 3.26 0.25 2.80
C LEU A 27 2.58 -1.05 2.37
N ALA A 28 1.98 -1.04 1.18
CA ALA A 28 1.24 -2.15 0.59
C ALA A 28 1.74 -2.46 -0.84
N GLY A 29 0.97 -3.25 -1.58
CA GLY A 29 1.15 -3.47 -3.01
C GLY A 29 2.50 -4.03 -3.43
N GLY A 30 3.03 -3.52 -4.53
CA GLY A 30 4.24 -4.03 -5.17
C GLY A 30 5.51 -3.81 -4.38
N LEU A 31 5.64 -2.68 -3.68
CA LEU A 31 6.80 -2.40 -2.85
C LEU A 31 6.79 -3.22 -1.54
N ALA A 32 5.62 -3.46 -0.94
CA ALA A 32 5.50 -4.38 0.19
C ALA A 32 5.88 -5.81 -0.23
N PHE A 33 5.41 -6.28 -1.39
CA PHE A 33 5.85 -7.56 -1.94
C PHE A 33 7.37 -7.62 -2.11
N SER A 34 7.97 -6.55 -2.64
CA SER A 34 9.44 -6.49 -2.83
C SER A 34 10.23 -6.51 -1.52
N ALA A 35 9.64 -5.98 -0.45
CA ALA A 35 10.26 -5.99 0.89
C ALA A 35 10.11 -7.31 1.63
N LEU A 36 9.00 -8.05 1.39
CA LEU A 36 8.65 -9.26 2.14
C LEU A 36 9.05 -10.56 1.44
N VAL A 37 9.04 -10.58 0.11
CA VAL A 37 9.16 -11.81 -0.67
C VAL A 37 10.40 -11.77 -1.56
N GLU A 38 10.34 -11.03 -2.65
CA GLU A 38 11.47 -10.88 -3.57
C GLU A 38 11.38 -9.58 -4.37
N PRO A 39 12.51 -8.97 -4.75
CA PRO A 39 12.53 -7.77 -5.56
C PRO A 39 11.81 -7.96 -6.90
N ARG A 40 10.85 -7.08 -7.20
CA ARG A 40 10.22 -6.98 -8.52
C ARG A 40 10.03 -5.52 -8.94
N ALA A 41 9.90 -5.31 -10.25
CA ALA A 41 9.62 -3.97 -10.77
C ALA A 41 8.20 -3.53 -10.39
N THR A 42 8.09 -2.31 -9.89
CA THR A 42 6.83 -1.57 -9.70
C THR A 42 7.08 -0.10 -9.99
N MET A 43 6.06 0.64 -10.40
CA MET A 43 6.17 2.06 -10.76
C MET A 43 5.30 2.95 -9.88
N ASP A 44 4.45 2.36 -9.06
CA ASP A 44 3.52 2.99 -8.14
C ASP A 44 3.88 2.69 -6.68
N ILE A 45 3.49 3.59 -5.81
CA ILE A 45 3.65 3.50 -4.37
C ILE A 45 2.26 3.33 -3.76
N ASP A 46 1.94 2.11 -3.34
CA ASP A 46 0.69 1.76 -2.69
C ASP A 46 0.82 1.92 -1.18
N ILE A 47 -0.01 2.77 -0.56
CA ILE A 47 0.02 3.04 0.88
C ILE A 47 -1.39 2.94 1.45
N LEU A 48 -1.58 2.06 2.42
CA LEU A 48 -2.77 2.07 3.27
C LEU A 48 -2.64 3.20 4.29
N ILE A 49 -3.62 4.13 4.35
CA ILE A 49 -3.58 5.30 5.23
C ILE A 49 -4.83 5.40 6.11
N MET A 50 -4.64 5.87 7.36
CA MET A 50 -5.73 6.12 8.30
C MET A 50 -6.39 7.49 8.03
N ILE A 51 -6.96 7.64 6.83
CA ILE A 51 -7.70 8.81 6.37
C ILE A 51 -9.05 8.35 5.84
N GLU A 52 -10.11 9.03 6.21
CA GLU A 52 -11.45 8.82 5.68
C GLU A 52 -11.70 9.74 4.48
N GLU A 53 -12.59 9.33 3.58
CA GLU A 53 -12.87 10.04 2.31
C GLU A 53 -13.21 11.53 2.55
N GLN A 54 -13.95 11.85 3.59
CA GLN A 54 -14.31 13.22 3.95
C GLN A 54 -13.11 14.10 4.39
N GLN A 55 -11.98 13.48 4.72
CA GLN A 55 -10.75 14.19 5.12
C GLN A 55 -9.83 14.48 3.92
N LEU A 56 -10.13 13.92 2.73
CA LEU A 56 -9.30 14.08 1.54
C LEU A 56 -9.04 15.54 1.14
N PRO A 57 -10.03 16.49 1.22
CA PRO A 57 -9.73 17.88 0.89
C PRO A 57 -8.59 18.47 1.74
N GLY A 58 -8.65 18.29 3.06
CA GLY A 58 -7.58 18.78 3.94
C GLY A 58 -6.26 18.01 3.77
N PHE A 59 -6.31 16.73 3.40
CA PHE A 59 -5.12 15.96 3.08
C PHE A 59 -4.48 16.40 1.76
N THR A 60 -5.32 16.80 0.77
CA THR A 60 -4.85 17.41 -0.48
C THR A 60 -4.05 18.69 -0.20
N ASP A 61 -4.61 19.60 0.60
CA ASP A 61 -3.92 20.86 0.96
C ASP A 61 -2.54 20.59 1.57
N LEU A 62 -2.44 19.61 2.48
CA LEU A 62 -1.17 19.22 3.10
C LEU A 62 -0.18 18.61 2.09
N LEU A 63 -0.66 17.85 1.11
CA LEU A 63 0.19 17.30 0.05
C LEU A 63 0.67 18.38 -0.90
N GLU A 64 -0.17 19.36 -1.26
CA GLU A 64 0.19 20.49 -2.10
C GLU A 64 1.27 21.38 -1.46
N ASP A 65 1.27 21.48 -0.13
CA ASP A 65 2.33 22.16 0.63
C ASP A 65 3.68 21.42 0.61
N GLU A 66 3.66 20.09 0.48
CA GLU A 66 4.87 19.26 0.52
C GLU A 66 5.41 18.92 -0.87
N PHE A 67 4.55 18.77 -1.88
CA PHE A 67 4.90 18.36 -3.24
C PHE A 67 4.59 19.48 -4.23
N GLU A 68 5.58 19.88 -5.02
CA GLU A 68 5.49 21.07 -5.89
C GLU A 68 4.50 20.94 -7.05
N SER A 69 4.27 19.72 -7.52
CA SER A 69 3.44 19.48 -8.71
C SER A 69 2.67 18.17 -8.60
N ILE A 70 1.46 18.25 -8.05
CA ILE A 70 0.58 17.08 -7.93
C ILE A 70 -0.76 17.30 -8.63
N ILE A 71 -1.35 16.20 -9.08
CA ILE A 71 -2.74 16.13 -9.52
C ILE A 71 -3.41 15.05 -8.69
N THR A 72 -4.54 15.38 -8.05
CA THR A 72 -5.33 14.45 -7.28
C THR A 72 -6.61 14.06 -8.04
N HIS A 73 -7.03 12.81 -7.91
CA HIS A 73 -8.37 12.43 -8.37
C HIS A 73 -9.43 13.08 -7.49
N LYS A 74 -10.53 13.54 -8.09
CA LYS A 74 -11.63 14.19 -7.35
C LYS A 74 -12.27 13.27 -6.31
N GLU A 75 -12.43 12.01 -6.68
CA GLU A 75 -13.09 10.99 -5.89
C GLU A 75 -12.23 9.72 -5.86
N PRO A 76 -12.26 8.96 -4.75
CA PRO A 76 -11.63 7.66 -4.71
C PRO A 76 -12.22 6.70 -5.74
N MET A 77 -11.37 5.87 -6.31
CA MET A 77 -11.78 4.74 -7.14
C MET A 77 -12.22 3.58 -6.23
N HIS A 78 -13.36 2.96 -6.55
CA HIS A 78 -13.90 1.85 -5.77
C HIS A 78 -13.62 0.52 -6.46
N PHE A 79 -12.90 -0.37 -5.79
CA PHE A 79 -12.58 -1.72 -6.25
C PHE A 79 -12.99 -2.75 -5.18
N ASN A 80 -14.16 -3.37 -5.32
CA ASN A 80 -14.69 -4.31 -4.35
C ASN A 80 -14.67 -3.74 -2.91
N LEU A 81 -13.73 -4.22 -2.09
CA LEU A 81 -13.58 -3.84 -0.68
C LEU A 81 -12.58 -2.70 -0.48
N ILE A 82 -11.96 -2.19 -1.53
CA ILE A 82 -10.83 -1.25 -1.48
C ILE A 82 -11.26 0.07 -2.12
N LYS A 83 -11.03 1.18 -1.42
CA LYS A 83 -11.10 2.52 -1.98
C LYS A 83 -9.69 3.04 -2.18
N ILE A 84 -9.35 3.41 -3.41
CA ILE A 84 -8.04 3.94 -3.78
C ILE A 84 -8.18 5.39 -4.19
N TRP A 85 -7.49 6.27 -3.52
CA TRP A 85 -7.37 7.66 -3.94
C TRP A 85 -6.00 7.90 -4.54
N ARG A 86 -5.97 8.20 -5.84
CA ARG A 86 -4.75 8.36 -6.62
C ARG A 86 -4.28 9.79 -6.64
N VAL A 87 -2.98 9.96 -6.39
CA VAL A 87 -2.25 11.21 -6.55
C VAL A 87 -1.11 10.98 -7.55
N ILE A 88 -0.98 11.86 -8.52
CA ILE A 88 0.11 11.84 -9.50
C ILE A 88 1.03 13.01 -9.16
N ASN A 89 2.27 12.72 -8.81
CA ASN A 89 3.32 13.70 -8.60
C ASN A 89 4.21 13.79 -9.83
N PHE A 90 4.40 14.99 -10.36
CA PHE A 90 5.24 15.23 -11.51
C PHE A 90 6.64 15.63 -11.05
N ILE A 91 7.64 14.92 -11.53
CA ILE A 91 9.05 15.15 -11.24
C ILE A 91 9.78 15.24 -12.57
N ASP A 92 10.23 16.43 -12.92
CA ASP A 92 10.69 16.72 -14.29
C ASP A 92 9.60 16.33 -15.29
N ASP A 93 9.91 15.46 -16.26
CA ASP A 93 8.97 14.97 -17.27
C ASP A 93 8.36 13.59 -16.92
N ARG A 94 8.38 13.18 -15.64
CA ARG A 94 7.93 11.85 -15.19
C ARG A 94 6.76 11.95 -14.23
N GLU A 95 5.87 10.98 -14.35
CA GLU A 95 4.77 10.76 -13.43
C GLU A 95 5.17 9.73 -12.36
N MET A 96 4.97 10.09 -11.10
CA MET A 96 5.07 9.18 -9.95
C MET A 96 3.69 9.03 -9.33
N ILE A 97 3.21 7.81 -9.25
CA ILE A 97 1.87 7.51 -8.77
C ILE A 97 1.93 7.12 -7.30
N PHE A 98 1.13 7.80 -6.48
CA PHE A 98 0.78 7.37 -5.12
C PHE A 98 -0.66 6.87 -5.13
N ASP A 99 -0.86 5.61 -4.79
CA ASP A 99 -2.17 5.00 -4.59
C ASP A 99 -2.44 4.87 -3.09
N PHE A 100 -3.25 5.78 -2.56
CA PHE A 100 -3.65 5.76 -1.16
C PHE A 100 -4.90 4.89 -0.97
N ILE A 101 -4.74 3.77 -0.29
CA ILE A 101 -5.84 2.89 0.12
C ILE A 101 -6.42 3.46 1.42
N LEU A 102 -7.70 3.86 1.41
CA LEU A 102 -8.35 4.46 2.57
C LEU A 102 -8.73 3.40 3.61
N ALA A 103 -8.20 3.52 4.84
CA ALA A 103 -8.42 2.55 5.91
C ALA A 103 -9.74 2.79 6.67
N GLU A 104 -10.87 2.79 5.97
CA GLU A 104 -12.19 3.03 6.55
C GLU A 104 -12.81 1.79 7.20
N SER A 105 -12.48 0.59 6.73
CA SER A 105 -13.03 -0.66 7.27
C SER A 105 -12.30 -1.12 8.53
N LYS A 106 -12.98 -1.96 9.34
CA LYS A 106 -12.33 -2.62 10.49
C LYS A 106 -11.13 -3.47 10.06
N TYR A 107 -11.20 -4.09 8.88
CA TYR A 107 -10.09 -4.87 8.34
C TYR A 107 -8.89 -3.96 8.04
N HIS A 108 -9.08 -2.87 7.31
CA HIS A 108 -7.98 -1.97 6.96
C HIS A 108 -7.34 -1.31 8.20
N LYS A 109 -8.12 -0.98 9.21
CA LYS A 109 -7.59 -0.48 10.50
C LYS A 109 -6.72 -1.55 11.18
N ASN A 110 -7.19 -2.81 11.21
CA ASN A 110 -6.42 -3.92 11.74
C ASN A 110 -5.10 -4.16 10.94
N VAL A 111 -5.11 -4.00 9.61
CA VAL A 111 -3.89 -4.10 8.79
C VAL A 111 -2.84 -3.07 9.24
N ILE A 112 -3.23 -1.80 9.45
CA ILE A 112 -2.32 -0.75 9.92
C ILE A 112 -1.80 -1.05 11.34
N GLU A 113 -2.66 -1.55 12.24
CA GLU A 113 -2.29 -1.92 13.61
C GLU A 113 -1.29 -3.08 13.65
N ARG A 114 -1.40 -4.04 12.71
CA ARG A 114 -0.50 -5.19 12.59
C ARG A 114 0.79 -4.89 11.82
N ALA A 115 0.81 -3.78 11.07
CA ALA A 115 1.98 -3.39 10.29
C ALA A 115 3.22 -3.28 11.18
N PHE A 116 4.33 -3.78 10.71
CA PHE A 116 5.59 -3.75 11.44
C PHE A 116 6.60 -2.78 10.81
N GLU A 117 7.52 -2.30 11.62
CA GLU A 117 8.53 -1.35 11.20
C GLU A 117 9.78 -2.06 10.71
N ILE A 118 10.29 -1.63 9.57
CA ILE A 118 11.62 -1.96 9.06
C ILE A 118 12.51 -0.73 9.04
N ASP A 119 13.83 -0.94 9.11
CA ASP A 119 14.79 0.14 8.90
C ASP A 119 14.78 0.56 7.43
N PHE A 120 14.55 1.85 7.19
CA PHE A 120 14.48 2.43 5.88
C PHE A 120 15.28 3.73 5.84
N PHE A 121 16.54 3.64 5.43
CA PHE A 121 17.51 4.74 5.50
C PHE A 121 17.61 5.35 6.90
N GLU A 122 17.35 6.65 7.07
CA GLU A 122 17.41 7.37 8.34
C GLU A 122 16.06 7.37 9.10
N SER A 123 15.07 6.60 8.63
CA SER A 123 13.72 6.54 9.19
C SER A 123 13.22 5.10 9.35
N LYS A 124 12.00 4.95 9.87
CA LYS A 124 11.27 3.69 9.91
C LYS A 124 10.20 3.71 8.83
N LEU A 125 9.98 2.54 8.21
CA LEU A 125 8.93 2.31 7.24
C LEU A 125 8.01 1.22 7.80
N LYS A 126 6.73 1.54 7.96
CA LYS A 126 5.73 0.54 8.32
C LYS A 126 5.32 -0.24 7.07
N VAL A 127 5.35 -1.57 7.15
CA VAL A 127 4.99 -2.48 6.06
C VAL A 127 3.91 -3.42 6.55
N ILE A 128 2.90 -3.71 5.73
CA ILE A 128 1.85 -4.70 6.05
C ILE A 128 2.45 -6.09 6.25
N THR A 129 1.75 -6.96 6.97
CA THR A 129 2.18 -8.36 7.14
C THR A 129 1.99 -9.16 5.85
N LEU A 130 2.61 -10.35 5.78
CA LEU A 130 2.49 -11.23 4.63
C LEU A 130 1.04 -11.69 4.40
N GLU A 131 0.32 -12.02 5.48
CA GLU A 131 -1.09 -12.39 5.41
C GLU A 131 -1.97 -11.26 4.90
N ASP A 132 -1.71 -10.02 5.36
CA ASP A 132 -2.47 -8.85 4.91
C ASP A 132 -2.18 -8.52 3.44
N LEU A 133 -0.94 -8.75 2.98
CA LEU A 133 -0.60 -8.67 1.56
C LEU A 133 -1.36 -9.71 0.74
N ILE A 134 -1.45 -10.97 1.21
CA ILE A 134 -2.22 -12.04 0.58
C ILE A 134 -3.69 -11.65 0.47
N LEU A 135 -4.31 -11.18 1.56
CA LEU A 135 -5.72 -10.79 1.57
C LEU A 135 -6.02 -9.65 0.61
N LEU A 136 -5.20 -8.59 0.60
CA LEU A 136 -5.37 -7.46 -0.31
C LEU A 136 -5.23 -7.88 -1.78
N LYS A 137 -4.27 -8.77 -2.10
CA LYS A 137 -4.11 -9.34 -3.45
C LYS A 137 -5.30 -10.20 -3.87
N ASN A 138 -5.88 -10.98 -2.93
CA ASN A 138 -7.10 -11.73 -3.18
C ASN A 138 -8.34 -10.84 -3.36
N CYS A 139 -8.37 -9.63 -2.81
CA CYS A 139 -9.41 -8.64 -3.10
C CYS A 139 -9.27 -8.07 -4.53
N ALA A 140 -8.05 -7.80 -4.98
CA ALA A 140 -7.79 -7.18 -6.28
C ALA A 140 -7.82 -8.17 -7.44
N LYS A 141 -7.22 -9.36 -7.29
CA LYS A 141 -7.19 -10.49 -8.26
C LYS A 141 -6.73 -10.10 -9.67
N ARG A 142 -5.84 -9.14 -9.81
CA ARG A 142 -5.22 -8.81 -11.10
C ARG A 142 -4.22 -9.93 -11.49
N THR A 143 -3.86 -10.04 -12.75
CA THR A 143 -2.89 -11.04 -13.23
C THR A 143 -1.57 -11.00 -12.43
N GLN A 144 -1.09 -9.80 -12.14
CA GLN A 144 0.13 -9.63 -11.34
C GLN A 144 -0.07 -10.08 -9.89
N ASP A 145 -1.26 -9.84 -9.31
CA ASP A 145 -1.55 -10.29 -7.94
C ASP A 145 -1.56 -11.81 -7.82
N ILE A 146 -2.06 -12.52 -8.85
CA ILE A 146 -2.01 -13.98 -8.90
C ILE A 146 -0.57 -14.49 -8.99
N ALA A 147 0.27 -13.86 -9.83
CA ALA A 147 1.68 -14.24 -9.95
C ALA A 147 2.45 -13.99 -8.64
N ASP A 148 2.15 -12.90 -7.94
CA ASP A 148 2.73 -12.60 -6.63
C ASP A 148 2.27 -13.63 -5.57
N LEU A 149 0.99 -14.02 -5.57
CA LEU A 149 0.45 -15.06 -4.67
C LEU A 149 1.10 -16.44 -4.92
N ASP A 150 1.33 -16.81 -6.19
CA ASP A 150 2.07 -18.03 -6.52
C ASP A 150 3.43 -18.07 -5.83
N LYS A 151 4.20 -17.00 -5.93
CA LYS A 151 5.53 -16.90 -5.31
C LYS A 151 5.48 -16.91 -3.79
N ILE A 152 4.48 -16.26 -3.18
CA ILE A 152 4.30 -16.28 -1.73
C ILE A 152 4.07 -17.71 -1.25
N TYR A 153 3.12 -18.44 -1.84
CA TYR A 153 2.82 -19.81 -1.43
C TYR A 153 3.95 -20.80 -1.76
N GLU A 154 4.72 -20.57 -2.82
CA GLU A 154 5.87 -21.42 -3.15
C GLU A 154 7.05 -21.23 -2.20
N GLY A 155 7.26 -20.02 -1.68
CA GLY A 155 8.45 -19.70 -0.89
C GLY A 155 8.22 -19.53 0.61
N PHE A 156 7.00 -19.23 1.05
CA PHE A 156 6.71 -18.77 2.41
C PHE A 156 5.50 -19.44 3.08
N ASP A 157 4.96 -20.53 2.51
CA ASP A 157 3.75 -21.17 3.01
C ASP A 157 3.83 -21.57 4.50
N ASP A 158 4.98 -22.06 4.94
CA ASP A 158 5.25 -22.44 6.32
C ASP A 158 5.27 -21.24 7.30
N GLU A 159 5.42 -20.01 6.80
CA GLU A 159 5.47 -18.79 7.60
C GLU A 159 4.09 -18.12 7.72
N ILE A 160 3.11 -18.55 6.91
CA ILE A 160 1.79 -17.96 6.83
C ILE A 160 0.91 -18.41 7.99
N ASN A 161 0.26 -17.45 8.66
CA ASN A 161 -0.80 -17.75 9.59
C ASN A 161 -2.12 -18.04 8.84
N HIS A 162 -2.35 -19.32 8.49
CA HIS A 162 -3.52 -19.76 7.75
C HIS A 162 -4.83 -19.51 8.50
N ASP A 163 -4.86 -19.64 9.84
CA ASP A 163 -6.04 -19.35 10.66
C ASP A 163 -6.46 -17.88 10.51
N TYR A 164 -5.49 -16.96 10.46
CA TYR A 164 -5.76 -15.55 10.22
C TYR A 164 -6.35 -15.31 8.83
N LEU A 165 -5.81 -15.98 7.80
CA LEU A 165 -6.32 -15.88 6.43
C LEU A 165 -7.76 -16.39 6.33
N GLU A 166 -8.06 -17.54 6.94
CA GLU A 166 -9.41 -18.14 6.95
C GLU A 166 -10.41 -17.19 7.63
N ILE A 167 -10.08 -16.71 8.84
CA ILE A 167 -10.95 -15.80 9.60
C ILE A 167 -11.27 -14.52 8.82
N TRP A 168 -10.28 -13.92 8.17
CA TRP A 168 -10.50 -12.68 7.46
C TRP A 168 -11.08 -12.87 6.06
N SER A 169 -10.77 -13.95 5.36
CA SER A 169 -11.42 -14.26 4.09
C SER A 169 -12.92 -14.47 4.27
N ASP A 170 -13.33 -15.16 5.32
CA ASP A 170 -14.76 -15.35 5.67
C ASP A 170 -15.43 -14.01 6.00
N LYS A 171 -14.82 -13.17 6.86
CA LYS A 171 -15.35 -11.85 7.21
C LYS A 171 -15.46 -10.91 6.03
N LEU A 172 -14.54 -11.00 5.09
CA LEU A 172 -14.49 -10.18 3.87
C LEU A 172 -15.32 -10.79 2.73
N ASN A 173 -15.81 -12.02 2.90
CA ASN A 173 -16.51 -12.80 1.89
C ASN A 173 -15.72 -12.88 0.56
N ILE A 174 -14.43 -13.21 0.66
CA ILE A 174 -13.54 -13.41 -0.48
C ILE A 174 -13.05 -14.85 -0.54
N SER A 175 -12.85 -15.37 -1.76
CA SER A 175 -12.19 -16.66 -1.97
C SER A 175 -10.69 -16.47 -2.02
N LEU A 176 -9.95 -17.23 -1.25
CA LEU A 176 -8.49 -17.24 -1.34
C LEU A 176 -8.03 -18.02 -2.57
N TYR A 177 -6.94 -17.57 -3.16
CA TYR A 177 -6.27 -18.28 -4.25
C TYR A 177 -5.45 -19.42 -3.67
N LYS A 178 -5.63 -20.63 -4.19
CA LYS A 178 -4.94 -21.88 -3.79
C LYS A 178 -5.22 -22.42 -2.36
N ILE A 179 -6.19 -21.89 -1.63
CA ILE A 179 -6.64 -22.43 -0.34
C ILE A 179 -8.09 -22.91 -0.44
#